data_ca25242c7281e82479087567f5e77a6e
#
_entry.id   ca25242c7281e82479087567f5e77a6e
#
_cell.length_a   1.000
_cell.length_b   1.000
_cell.length_c   1.000
_cell.angle_alpha   90.00
_cell.angle_beta   90.00
_cell.angle_gamma   90.00
#
_symmetry.space_group_name_H-M   'P 1'
#
loop_
_entity.id
_entity.type
_entity.pdbx_description
1 polymer ?
#
loop_
_entity_poly.entity_id
_entity_poly.type
_entity_poly.pdbx_seq_one_letter_code
_entity_poly.pdbx_strand_id
1 'polypeptide(L)'
;TVKEERYTSGVTQYPPLLSPILALRTPPGTKMVVTGFTGPYKLTDEVRNQNDEIVHICAGSGVVPSFSIIKYDLRVNEKLKHTLVYSNKKHEDIIFDEELAQLKRDFPDRLKVIHTLTREDDPTSFGENIRGGRISQPLLSEAIGSPEKTAVFVCGPDHHPWQKKEAKEKGETLPTSFLQSALGFLAELGVTKDQITKESYG
;
A
#
# COMPACT_ATOMS: atom_id res chain seq x y z
N THR A 1 -10.71 8.28 0.32
CA THR A 1 -11.13 7.04 1.01
C THR A 1 -10.97 7.22 2.51
N VAL A 2 -11.97 6.83 3.25
CA VAL A 2 -11.97 6.85 4.72
C VAL A 2 -12.23 5.41 5.19
N LYS A 3 -11.27 4.85 5.96
CA LYS A 3 -11.47 3.57 6.63
C LYS A 3 -12.20 3.85 7.94
N GLU A 4 -13.34 3.20 8.14
CA GLU A 4 -14.02 3.21 9.43
C GLU A 4 -13.22 2.39 10.45
N GLU A 5 -12.79 3.05 11.51
CA GLU A 5 -12.21 2.39 12.67
C GLU A 5 -13.29 2.22 13.74
N ARG A 6 -13.43 0.99 14.23
CA ARG A 6 -14.42 0.66 15.26
C ARG A 6 -13.73 0.50 16.60
N TYR A 7 -14.32 1.09 17.63
CA TYR A 7 -13.91 0.82 19.00
C TYR A 7 -14.28 -0.60 19.40
N THR A 8 -13.29 -1.35 19.88
CA THR A 8 -13.51 -2.67 20.46
C THR A 8 -12.96 -2.67 21.88
N SER A 9 -13.85 -2.84 22.86
CA SER A 9 -13.46 -2.86 24.27
C SER A 9 -12.41 -3.93 24.55
N GLY A 10 -11.35 -3.56 25.28
CA GLY A 10 -10.23 -4.44 25.58
C GLY A 10 -9.22 -4.65 24.46
N VAL A 11 -9.51 -4.17 23.24
CA VAL A 11 -8.60 -4.29 22.07
C VAL A 11 -8.14 -2.91 21.58
N THR A 12 -9.05 -1.94 21.56
CA THR A 12 -8.75 -0.59 21.12
C THR A 12 -8.37 0.28 22.31
N GLN A 13 -7.12 0.71 22.40
CA GLN A 13 -6.64 1.53 23.52
C GLN A 13 -7.25 2.94 23.50
N TYR A 14 -7.39 3.53 22.31
CA TYR A 14 -7.97 4.84 22.13
C TYR A 14 -9.15 4.77 21.16
N PRO A 15 -10.29 5.43 21.47
CA PRO A 15 -11.42 5.46 20.56
C PRO A 15 -11.04 6.24 19.30
N PRO A 16 -11.52 5.82 18.11
CA PRO A 16 -11.33 6.58 16.89
C PRO A 16 -12.08 7.90 16.96
N LEU A 17 -11.43 9.00 16.58
CA LEU A 17 -12.00 10.35 16.71
C LEU A 17 -12.64 10.83 15.40
N LEU A 18 -11.91 10.80 14.31
CA LEU A 18 -12.30 11.45 13.05
C LEU A 18 -12.99 10.49 12.07
N SER A 19 -12.51 9.25 11.95
CA SER A 19 -13.01 8.30 10.95
C SER A 19 -14.50 7.99 11.10
N PRO A 20 -15.08 7.80 12.30
CA PRO A 20 -16.52 7.61 12.45
C PRO A 20 -17.34 8.85 12.06
N ILE A 21 -16.81 10.06 12.29
CA ILE A 21 -17.47 11.31 11.90
C ILE A 21 -17.53 11.38 10.37
N LEU A 22 -16.40 11.17 9.70
CA LEU A 22 -16.32 11.23 8.25
C LEU A 22 -17.14 10.13 7.56
N ALA A 23 -17.09 8.90 8.09
CA ALA A 23 -17.77 7.75 7.47
C ALA A 23 -19.29 7.74 7.72
N LEU A 24 -19.73 8.12 8.93
CA LEU A 24 -21.10 7.89 9.36
C LEU A 24 -21.94 9.16 9.59
N ARG A 25 -21.29 10.31 9.80
CA ARG A 25 -21.95 11.56 10.18
C ARG A 25 -21.74 12.72 9.21
N THR A 26 -21.06 12.46 8.09
CA THR A 26 -20.77 13.46 7.07
C THR A 26 -21.48 13.09 5.77
N PRO A 27 -22.74 13.53 5.57
CA PRO A 27 -23.49 13.20 4.37
C PRO A 27 -22.91 13.88 3.13
N PRO A 28 -23.17 13.35 1.92
CA PRO A 28 -22.82 14.00 0.67
C PRO A 28 -23.31 15.46 0.62
N GLY A 29 -22.46 16.37 0.14
CA GLY A 29 -22.75 17.81 0.10
C GLY A 29 -22.28 18.58 1.33
N THR A 30 -21.80 17.92 2.39
CA THR A 30 -21.20 18.61 3.54
C THR A 30 -19.97 19.39 3.09
N LYS A 31 -19.94 20.70 3.43
CA LYS A 31 -18.79 21.54 3.13
C LYS A 31 -17.65 21.26 4.11
N MET A 32 -16.48 21.02 3.56
CA MET A 32 -15.26 20.79 4.32
C MET A 32 -14.19 21.79 3.88
N VAL A 33 -13.39 22.26 4.84
CA VAL A 33 -12.24 23.13 4.55
C VAL A 33 -11.00 22.26 4.46
N VAL A 34 -10.33 22.30 3.31
CA VAL A 34 -9.04 21.64 3.09
C VAL A 34 -7.96 22.71 3.06
N THR A 35 -7.06 22.69 4.03
CA THR A 35 -6.02 23.71 4.20
C THR A 35 -4.76 23.43 3.38
N GLY A 36 -4.68 22.30 2.71
CA GLY A 36 -3.56 21.94 1.84
C GLY A 36 -3.27 20.45 1.84
N PHE A 37 -2.27 20.07 1.05
CA PHE A 37 -1.77 18.71 0.93
C PHE A 37 -0.30 18.70 1.30
N THR A 38 0.09 17.84 2.23
CA THR A 38 1.48 17.70 2.68
C THR A 38 1.85 16.21 2.77
N GLY A 39 3.15 15.94 2.91
CA GLY A 39 3.65 14.58 3.08
C GLY A 39 4.66 14.16 2.02
N PRO A 40 5.50 13.18 2.33
CA PRO A 40 6.54 12.69 1.43
C PRO A 40 6.02 11.70 0.37
N TYR A 41 4.85 11.11 0.58
CA TYR A 41 4.31 10.05 -0.30
C TYR A 41 3.72 10.64 -1.58
N LYS A 42 4.60 11.08 -2.47
CA LYS A 42 4.24 11.69 -3.75
C LYS A 42 5.26 11.34 -4.82
N LEU A 43 4.81 11.15 -6.04
CA LEU A 43 5.66 10.97 -7.20
C LEU A 43 6.13 12.34 -7.70
N THR A 44 7.39 12.70 -7.44
CA THR A 44 7.99 13.94 -7.90
C THR A 44 8.52 13.81 -9.32
N ASP A 45 8.77 14.95 -10.00
CA ASP A 45 9.36 14.95 -11.33
C ASP A 45 10.80 14.41 -11.31
N GLU A 46 11.52 14.61 -10.22
CA GLU A 46 12.84 14.01 -10.03
C GLU A 46 12.77 12.48 -10.04
N VAL A 47 11.87 11.88 -9.26
CA VAL A 47 11.66 10.42 -9.23
C VAL A 47 11.24 9.91 -10.61
N ARG A 48 10.33 10.61 -11.32
CA ARG A 48 9.93 10.26 -12.69
C ARG A 48 11.08 10.24 -13.67
N ASN A 49 11.96 11.23 -13.59
CA ASN A 49 13.05 11.40 -14.56
C ASN A 49 14.23 10.45 -14.33
N GLN A 50 14.39 9.97 -13.09
CA GLN A 50 15.51 9.09 -12.70
C GLN A 50 15.19 7.60 -12.84
N ASN A 51 13.90 7.23 -12.97
CA ASN A 51 13.46 5.83 -12.95
C ASN A 51 12.69 5.46 -14.21
N ASP A 52 12.73 4.20 -14.56
CA ASP A 52 11.98 3.61 -15.66
C ASP A 52 10.72 2.88 -15.13
N GLU A 53 10.74 2.50 -13.85
CA GLU A 53 9.67 1.77 -13.17
C GLU A 53 9.42 2.28 -11.75
N ILE A 54 8.16 2.27 -11.36
CA ILE A 54 7.72 2.50 -9.99
C ILE A 54 7.05 1.23 -9.47
N VAL A 55 7.59 0.67 -8.40
CA VAL A 55 6.98 -0.48 -7.71
C VAL A 55 6.23 0.00 -6.47
N HIS A 56 4.95 -0.33 -6.39
CA HIS A 56 4.09 -0.04 -5.26
C HIS A 56 3.84 -1.32 -4.46
N ILE A 57 4.15 -1.31 -3.17
CA ILE A 57 3.96 -2.44 -2.26
C ILE A 57 2.96 -2.02 -1.20
N CYS A 58 1.73 -2.52 -1.29
CA CYS A 58 0.61 -2.02 -0.49
C CYS A 58 -0.11 -3.14 0.25
N ALA A 59 -0.71 -2.81 1.41
CA ALA A 59 -1.60 -3.71 2.10
C ALA A 59 -2.89 -2.99 2.56
N GLY A 60 -4.05 -3.61 2.28
CA GLY A 60 -5.36 -3.08 2.63
C GLY A 60 -5.56 -1.64 2.17
N SER A 61 -5.96 -0.75 3.09
CA SER A 61 -6.17 0.68 2.78
C SER A 61 -4.90 1.45 2.38
N GLY A 62 -3.71 0.88 2.57
CA GLY A 62 -2.45 1.45 2.10
C GLY A 62 -2.33 1.56 0.57
N VAL A 63 -3.23 0.95 -0.18
CA VAL A 63 -3.30 1.11 -1.65
C VAL A 63 -3.72 2.52 -2.08
N VAL A 64 -4.44 3.26 -1.23
CA VAL A 64 -5.10 4.53 -1.62
C VAL A 64 -4.13 5.57 -2.19
N PRO A 65 -3.00 5.92 -1.55
CA PRO A 65 -2.07 6.86 -2.12
C PRO A 65 -1.38 6.33 -3.39
N SER A 66 -1.02 5.05 -3.43
CA SER A 66 -0.44 4.42 -4.61
C SER A 66 -1.41 4.39 -5.79
N PHE A 67 -2.68 4.05 -5.57
CA PHE A 67 -3.71 4.09 -6.60
C PHE A 67 -3.86 5.49 -7.19
N SER A 68 -3.82 6.54 -6.36
CA SER A 68 -3.88 7.93 -6.83
C SER A 68 -2.69 8.29 -7.73
N ILE A 69 -1.48 7.87 -7.36
CA ILE A 69 -0.27 8.06 -8.16
C ILE A 69 -0.39 7.31 -9.49
N ILE A 70 -0.69 6.01 -9.46
CA ILE A 70 -0.84 5.16 -10.66
C ILE A 70 -1.87 5.76 -11.62
N LYS A 71 -3.08 6.04 -11.10
CA LYS A 71 -4.19 6.58 -11.89
C LYS A 71 -3.86 7.90 -12.58
N TYR A 72 -3.12 8.77 -11.91
CA TYR A 72 -2.71 10.05 -12.46
C TYR A 72 -1.57 9.87 -13.46
N ASP A 73 -0.49 9.20 -13.06
CA ASP A 73 0.73 9.09 -13.86
C ASP A 73 0.51 8.35 -15.18
N LEU A 74 -0.25 7.27 -15.19
CA LEU A 74 -0.58 6.54 -16.41
C LEU A 74 -1.27 7.39 -17.47
N ARG A 75 -1.96 8.48 -17.08
CA ARG A 75 -2.68 9.39 -17.99
C ARG A 75 -1.84 10.57 -18.46
N VAL A 76 -0.87 11.01 -17.66
CA VAL A 76 -0.10 12.23 -17.96
C VAL A 76 1.33 11.94 -18.41
N ASN A 77 1.82 10.73 -18.18
CA ASN A 77 3.16 10.29 -18.54
C ASN A 77 3.06 9.06 -19.47
N GLU A 78 3.91 8.98 -20.48
CA GLU A 78 3.88 7.89 -21.45
C GLU A 78 5.00 6.85 -21.25
N LYS A 79 5.94 7.09 -20.35
CA LYS A 79 7.17 6.29 -20.23
C LYS A 79 7.21 5.37 -19.03
N LEU A 80 6.81 5.87 -17.85
CA LEU A 80 6.92 5.10 -16.61
C LEU A 80 6.01 3.87 -16.60
N LYS A 81 6.57 2.77 -16.16
CA LYS A 81 5.84 1.56 -15.82
C LYS A 81 5.52 1.53 -14.34
N HIS A 82 4.39 0.94 -14.01
CA HIS A 82 3.95 0.75 -12.64
C HIS A 82 3.71 -0.73 -12.37
N THR A 83 4.32 -1.25 -11.31
CA THR A 83 4.01 -2.58 -10.77
C THR A 83 3.41 -2.42 -9.39
N LEU A 84 2.18 -2.91 -9.19
CA LEU A 84 1.49 -2.90 -7.90
C LEU A 84 1.48 -4.31 -7.30
N VAL A 85 2.15 -4.50 -6.17
CA VAL A 85 2.03 -5.68 -5.30
C VAL A 85 1.07 -5.32 -4.18
N TYR A 86 -0.13 -5.92 -4.19
CA TYR A 86 -1.22 -5.53 -3.31
C TYR A 86 -1.70 -6.70 -2.45
N SER A 87 -1.47 -6.60 -1.13
CA SER A 87 -1.79 -7.62 -0.15
C SER A 87 -3.10 -7.34 0.56
N ASN A 88 -4.00 -8.33 0.57
CA ASN A 88 -5.28 -8.30 1.28
C ASN A 88 -5.50 -9.61 2.05
N LYS A 89 -6.54 -9.65 2.86
CA LYS A 89 -6.95 -10.89 3.53
C LYS A 89 -7.68 -11.79 2.57
N LYS A 90 -8.72 -11.27 1.93
CA LYS A 90 -9.57 -11.96 0.97
C LYS A 90 -9.74 -11.14 -0.30
N HIS A 91 -10.27 -11.74 -1.35
CA HIS A 91 -10.56 -11.06 -2.62
C HIS A 91 -11.58 -9.93 -2.43
N GLU A 92 -12.61 -10.16 -1.63
CA GLU A 92 -13.65 -9.16 -1.31
C GLU A 92 -13.12 -7.90 -0.57
N ASP A 93 -11.93 -7.98 0.01
CA ASP A 93 -11.27 -6.85 0.70
C ASP A 93 -10.49 -5.94 -0.27
N ILE A 94 -10.40 -6.27 -1.56
CA ILE A 94 -9.63 -5.49 -2.53
C ILE A 94 -10.34 -4.17 -2.81
N ILE A 95 -9.73 -3.08 -2.36
CA ILE A 95 -10.22 -1.72 -2.66
C ILE A 95 -9.79 -1.35 -4.08
N PHE A 96 -10.69 -0.75 -4.88
CA PHE A 96 -10.47 -0.37 -6.28
C PHE A 96 -10.25 -1.55 -7.24
N ASP A 97 -10.82 -2.73 -6.96
CA ASP A 97 -10.61 -3.91 -7.80
C ASP A 97 -11.03 -3.68 -9.25
N GLU A 98 -12.26 -3.19 -9.46
CA GLU A 98 -12.78 -2.88 -10.80
C GLU A 98 -11.98 -1.77 -11.50
N GLU A 99 -11.60 -0.72 -10.79
CA GLU A 99 -10.82 0.38 -11.32
C GLU A 99 -9.38 -0.04 -11.68
N LEU A 100 -8.76 -0.89 -10.88
CA LEU A 100 -7.45 -1.47 -11.18
C LEU A 100 -7.52 -2.38 -12.41
N ALA A 101 -8.57 -3.21 -12.50
CA ALA A 101 -8.81 -4.06 -13.66
C ALA A 101 -9.02 -3.21 -14.94
N GLN A 102 -9.75 -2.08 -14.84
CA GLN A 102 -9.92 -1.16 -15.96
C GLN A 102 -8.60 -0.49 -16.35
N LEU A 103 -7.84 0.04 -15.39
CA LEU A 103 -6.54 0.65 -15.68
C LEU A 103 -5.56 -0.34 -16.34
N LYS A 104 -5.58 -1.61 -15.91
CA LYS A 104 -4.76 -2.66 -16.54
C LYS A 104 -5.17 -2.92 -17.99
N ARG A 105 -6.46 -2.87 -18.32
CA ARG A 105 -6.94 -2.98 -19.72
C ARG A 105 -6.54 -1.78 -20.56
N ASP A 106 -6.62 -0.57 -19.98
CA ASP A 106 -6.30 0.68 -20.67
C ASP A 106 -4.78 0.86 -20.90
N PHE A 107 -3.95 0.29 -20.00
CA PHE A 107 -2.50 0.45 -20.01
C PHE A 107 -1.76 -0.89 -19.82
N PRO A 108 -1.98 -1.91 -20.68
CA PRO A 108 -1.49 -3.28 -20.46
C PRO A 108 0.03 -3.40 -20.41
N ASP A 109 0.74 -2.53 -21.16
CA ASP A 109 2.22 -2.55 -21.22
C ASP A 109 2.88 -1.72 -20.10
N ARG A 110 2.08 -0.97 -19.34
CA ARG A 110 2.58 -0.04 -18.32
C ARG A 110 2.07 -0.29 -16.91
N LEU A 111 1.05 -1.12 -16.73
CA LEU A 111 0.54 -1.48 -15.41
C LEU A 111 0.51 -2.99 -15.21
N LYS A 112 1.36 -3.47 -14.30
CA LYS A 112 1.28 -4.83 -13.74
C LYS A 112 0.66 -4.77 -12.35
N VAL A 113 -0.32 -5.64 -12.08
CA VAL A 113 -0.94 -5.77 -10.75
C VAL A 113 -0.81 -7.21 -10.30
N ILE A 114 -0.24 -7.42 -9.12
CA ILE A 114 -0.09 -8.72 -8.46
C ILE A 114 -0.80 -8.63 -7.11
N HIS A 115 -1.82 -9.45 -6.89
CA HIS A 115 -2.48 -9.56 -5.60
C HIS A 115 -1.90 -10.69 -4.77
N THR A 116 -1.82 -10.49 -3.45
CA THR A 116 -1.60 -11.57 -2.48
C THR A 116 -2.78 -11.66 -1.53
N LEU A 117 -3.32 -12.86 -1.34
CA LEU A 117 -4.47 -13.12 -0.48
C LEU A 117 -4.05 -14.05 0.67
N THR A 118 -4.14 -13.53 1.90
CA THR A 118 -3.55 -14.21 3.08
C THR A 118 -4.51 -15.16 3.78
N ARG A 119 -5.80 -15.13 3.42
CA ARG A 119 -6.87 -15.91 4.07
C ARG A 119 -7.88 -16.50 3.07
N GLU A 120 -7.51 -16.61 1.81
CA GLU A 120 -8.28 -17.37 0.83
C GLU A 120 -7.81 -18.82 0.81
N ASP A 121 -8.76 -19.73 0.71
CA ASP A 121 -8.47 -21.17 0.63
C ASP A 121 -7.92 -21.54 -0.75
N ASP A 122 -8.48 -20.96 -1.82
CA ASP A 122 -8.00 -21.11 -3.19
C ASP A 122 -7.84 -19.75 -3.88
N PRO A 123 -6.74 -19.03 -3.60
CA PRO A 123 -6.52 -17.72 -4.18
C PRO A 123 -6.32 -17.74 -5.69
N THR A 124 -5.82 -18.84 -6.27
CA THR A 124 -5.53 -18.94 -7.70
C THR A 124 -6.80 -19.02 -8.55
N SER A 125 -7.94 -19.37 -7.97
CA SER A 125 -9.24 -19.37 -8.66
C SER A 125 -9.68 -18.00 -9.15
N PHE A 126 -9.12 -16.90 -8.58
CA PHE A 126 -9.44 -15.52 -8.96
C PHE A 126 -8.59 -14.98 -10.12
N GLY A 127 -7.56 -15.69 -10.58
CA GLY A 127 -6.77 -15.33 -11.75
C GLY A 127 -5.26 -15.51 -11.62
N GLU A 128 -4.55 -15.41 -12.74
CA GLU A 128 -3.11 -15.73 -12.86
C GLU A 128 -2.19 -14.82 -12.00
N ASN A 129 -2.59 -13.58 -11.77
CA ASN A 129 -1.79 -12.62 -11.01
C ASN A 129 -2.19 -12.56 -9.52
N ILE A 130 -2.89 -13.59 -9.03
CA ILE A 130 -3.28 -13.71 -7.63
C ILE A 130 -2.48 -14.85 -7.00
N ARG A 131 -1.82 -14.55 -5.88
CA ARG A 131 -0.95 -15.46 -5.13
C ARG A 131 -1.52 -15.68 -3.73
N GLY A 132 -1.34 -16.87 -3.20
CA GLY A 132 -1.66 -17.16 -1.80
C GLY A 132 -0.57 -16.68 -0.85
N GLY A 133 -0.98 -16.27 0.35
CA GLY A 133 -0.08 -15.94 1.43
C GLY A 133 0.33 -14.46 1.52
N ARG A 134 1.38 -14.20 2.27
CA ARG A 134 1.94 -12.85 2.49
C ARG A 134 2.92 -12.49 1.38
N ILE A 135 3.27 -11.20 1.30
CA ILE A 135 4.42 -10.78 0.50
C ILE A 135 5.67 -11.56 0.91
N SER A 136 6.54 -11.83 -0.04
CA SER A 136 7.77 -12.57 0.16
C SER A 136 8.89 -11.99 -0.69
N GLN A 137 10.13 -12.28 -0.33
CA GLN A 137 11.30 -11.81 -1.08
C GLN A 137 11.28 -12.31 -2.55
N PRO A 138 10.95 -13.58 -2.87
CA PRO A 138 10.85 -14.01 -4.27
C PRO A 138 9.79 -13.24 -5.07
N LEU A 139 8.62 -12.93 -4.45
CA LEU A 139 7.58 -12.14 -5.09
C LEU A 139 8.05 -10.72 -5.39
N LEU A 140 8.74 -10.08 -4.45
CA LEU A 140 9.27 -8.74 -4.65
C LEU A 140 10.41 -8.74 -5.68
N SER A 141 11.23 -9.79 -5.73
CA SER A 141 12.23 -9.98 -6.79
C SER A 141 11.59 -10.10 -8.18
N GLU A 142 10.45 -10.80 -8.30
CA GLU A 142 9.67 -10.84 -9.56
C GLU A 142 9.09 -9.48 -9.94
N ALA A 143 8.68 -8.69 -8.94
CA ALA A 143 8.06 -7.39 -9.15
C ALA A 143 9.06 -6.27 -9.51
N ILE A 144 10.29 -6.38 -9.02
CA ILE A 144 11.38 -5.41 -9.24
C ILE A 144 12.28 -5.91 -10.34
N GLY A 145 12.15 -5.35 -11.55
CA GLY A 145 12.95 -5.79 -12.69
C GLY A 145 14.43 -5.40 -12.59
N SER A 146 14.71 -4.11 -12.48
CA SER A 146 16.07 -3.54 -12.36
C SER A 146 16.14 -2.60 -11.17
N PRO A 147 16.68 -3.03 -10.03
CA PRO A 147 16.72 -2.22 -8.81
C PRO A 147 17.28 -0.81 -9.01
N GLU A 148 18.30 -0.65 -9.86
CA GLU A 148 18.99 0.63 -10.10
C GLU A 148 18.10 1.69 -10.77
N LYS A 149 17.04 1.26 -11.46
CA LYS A 149 16.10 2.10 -12.22
C LYS A 149 14.68 2.07 -11.68
N THR A 150 14.52 1.62 -10.45
CA THR A 150 13.22 1.44 -9.81
C THR A 150 13.13 2.30 -8.55
N ALA A 151 12.07 3.11 -8.46
CA ALA A 151 11.67 3.70 -7.19
C ALA A 151 10.55 2.87 -6.57
N VAL A 152 10.55 2.75 -5.24
CA VAL A 152 9.63 1.89 -4.50
C VAL A 152 8.79 2.71 -3.54
N PHE A 153 7.48 2.54 -3.61
CA PHE A 153 6.49 3.15 -2.73
C PHE A 153 5.86 2.07 -1.85
N VAL A 154 6.07 2.14 -0.54
CA VAL A 154 5.56 1.14 0.41
C VAL A 154 4.53 1.77 1.33
N CYS A 155 3.31 1.23 1.36
CA CYS A 155 2.27 1.70 2.26
C CYS A 155 1.43 0.55 2.84
N GLY A 156 1.35 0.49 4.16
CA GLY A 156 0.58 -0.55 4.84
C GLY A 156 0.75 -0.54 6.36
N PRO A 157 0.23 -1.56 7.03
CA PRO A 157 0.24 -1.62 8.49
C PRO A 157 1.65 -1.67 9.08
N ASP A 158 1.87 -0.86 10.11
CA ASP A 158 3.00 -0.94 11.03
C ASP A 158 2.48 -0.88 12.48
N HIS A 159 3.33 -1.22 13.42
CA HIS A 159 2.99 -1.06 14.83
C HIS A 159 2.96 0.42 15.22
N HIS A 160 1.91 0.80 15.91
CA HIS A 160 1.77 2.13 16.46
C HIS A 160 2.92 2.47 17.45
N PRO A 161 3.37 3.72 17.56
CA PRO A 161 4.41 4.11 18.51
C PRO A 161 4.11 3.67 19.95
N TRP A 162 2.85 3.73 20.38
CA TRP A 162 2.46 3.29 21.71
C TRP A 162 2.58 1.77 21.90
N GLN A 163 2.27 0.95 20.89
CA GLN A 163 2.47 -0.52 20.93
C GLN A 163 3.95 -0.87 21.08
N LYS A 164 4.81 -0.18 20.32
CA LYS A 164 6.27 -0.34 20.41
C LYS A 164 6.79 0.03 21.81
N LYS A 165 6.25 1.10 22.40
CA LYS A 165 6.58 1.54 23.75
C LYS A 165 6.14 0.53 24.81
N GLU A 166 4.89 0.09 24.76
CA GLU A 166 4.31 -0.88 25.69
C GLU A 166 5.05 -2.23 25.64
N ALA A 167 5.32 -2.75 24.44
CA ALA A 167 6.09 -3.98 24.27
C ALA A 167 7.49 -3.86 24.89
N LYS A 168 8.16 -2.71 24.68
CA LYS A 168 9.47 -2.45 25.29
C LYS A 168 9.39 -2.41 26.82
N GLU A 169 8.37 -1.79 27.40
CA GLU A 169 8.15 -1.72 28.85
C GLU A 169 7.88 -3.10 29.47
N LYS A 170 7.17 -3.98 28.72
CA LYS A 170 6.86 -5.36 29.13
C LYS A 170 7.96 -6.38 28.81
N GLY A 171 9.01 -5.99 28.08
CA GLY A 171 10.03 -6.91 27.58
C GLY A 171 9.52 -7.89 26.52
N GLU A 172 8.44 -7.54 25.82
CA GLU A 172 7.81 -8.35 24.78
C GLU A 172 8.36 -7.98 23.39
N THR A 173 8.40 -8.99 22.49
CA THR A 173 8.75 -8.77 21.08
C THR A 173 7.48 -8.74 20.25
N LEU A 174 7.24 -7.64 19.53
CA LEU A 174 6.15 -7.55 18.58
C LEU A 174 6.42 -8.42 17.35
N PRO A 175 5.38 -9.04 16.75
CA PRO A 175 5.53 -9.75 15.49
C PRO A 175 5.93 -8.76 14.38
N THR A 176 6.67 -9.25 13.37
CA THR A 176 7.09 -8.42 12.25
C THR A 176 5.87 -7.85 11.51
N SER A 177 5.80 -6.54 11.38
CA SER A 177 4.71 -5.86 10.64
C SER A 177 4.86 -6.03 9.13
N PHE A 178 3.80 -5.70 8.36
CA PHE A 178 3.85 -5.66 6.90
C PHE A 178 4.96 -4.71 6.41
N LEU A 179 4.99 -3.49 6.95
CA LEU A 179 5.99 -2.49 6.55
C LEU A 179 7.42 -2.96 6.84
N GLN A 180 7.65 -3.57 8.00
CA GLN A 180 8.97 -4.11 8.36
C GLN A 180 9.38 -5.27 7.45
N SER A 181 8.44 -6.19 7.11
CA SER A 181 8.71 -7.28 6.17
C SER A 181 9.08 -6.75 4.79
N ALA A 182 8.30 -5.81 4.25
CA ALA A 182 8.57 -5.22 2.95
C ALA A 182 9.95 -4.54 2.90
N LEU A 183 10.28 -3.73 3.90
CA LEU A 183 11.58 -3.05 3.98
C LEU A 183 12.75 -4.02 4.14
N GLY A 184 12.56 -5.11 4.88
CA GLY A 184 13.56 -6.17 5.02
C GLY A 184 13.87 -6.85 3.68
N PHE A 185 12.82 -7.29 2.97
CA PHE A 185 13.00 -7.91 1.65
C PHE A 185 13.60 -6.95 0.61
N LEU A 186 13.22 -5.68 0.63
CA LEU A 186 13.80 -4.67 -0.25
C LEU A 186 15.31 -4.49 -0.01
N ALA A 187 15.73 -4.48 1.26
CA ALA A 187 17.14 -4.40 1.61
C ALA A 187 17.93 -5.63 1.13
N GLU A 188 17.35 -6.84 1.26
CA GLU A 188 17.95 -8.08 0.74
C GLU A 188 18.07 -8.08 -0.80
N LEU A 189 17.16 -7.40 -1.50
CA LEU A 189 17.19 -7.22 -2.96
C LEU A 189 18.11 -6.08 -3.42
N GLY A 190 18.79 -5.39 -2.51
CA GLY A 190 19.72 -4.32 -2.83
C GLY A 190 19.06 -2.97 -3.13
N VAL A 191 17.76 -2.82 -2.85
CA VAL A 191 17.07 -1.53 -2.96
C VAL A 191 17.52 -0.62 -1.83
N THR A 192 18.03 0.56 -2.16
CA THR A 192 18.57 1.50 -1.19
C THR A 192 17.48 2.37 -0.55
N LYS A 193 17.77 2.98 0.59
CA LYS A 193 16.77 3.75 1.35
C LYS A 193 16.27 5.00 0.62
N ASP A 194 17.10 5.60 -0.19
CA ASP A 194 16.80 6.76 -1.02
C ASP A 194 15.85 6.45 -2.18
N GLN A 195 15.79 5.19 -2.62
CA GLN A 195 14.80 4.71 -3.59
C GLN A 195 13.42 4.44 -2.97
N ILE A 196 13.31 4.43 -1.64
CA ILE A 196 12.09 4.01 -0.94
C ILE A 196 11.33 5.19 -0.36
N THR A 197 10.12 5.39 -0.82
CA THR A 197 9.12 6.25 -0.17
C THR A 197 8.15 5.38 0.62
N LYS A 198 7.96 5.68 1.90
CA LYS A 198 7.11 4.85 2.77
C LYS A 198 6.12 5.66 3.59
N GLU A 199 4.97 5.06 3.86
CA GLU A 199 3.94 5.56 4.76
C GLU A 199 3.31 4.41 5.54
N SER A 200 2.93 4.63 6.79
CA SER A 200 2.24 3.63 7.61
C SER A 200 0.81 4.04 7.90
N TYR A 201 -0.11 3.10 7.74
CA TYR A 201 -1.48 3.20 8.20
C TYR A 201 -1.71 2.10 9.25
N GLY A 202 -1.86 2.51 10.48
CA GLY A 202 -2.10 1.59 11.58
C GLY A 202 -2.31 2.33 12.87
#